data_792f25bc984562f4e16a7af70b4309c1
#
_entry.id   792f25bc984562f4e16a7af70b4309c1
#
_cell.length_a   1.000
_cell.length_b   1.000
_cell.length_c   1.000
_cell.angle_alpha   90.00
_cell.angle_beta   90.00
_cell.angle_gamma   90.00
#
_symmetry.space_group_name_H-M   'P 1'
#
loop_
_entity.id
_entity.type
_entity.pdbx_description
1 polymer ?
#
loop_
_entity_poly.entity_id
_entity_poly.type
_entity_poly.pdbx_seq_one_letter_code
_entity_poly.pdbx_strand_id
1 'polypeptide(L)'
;MKIQNFVVEFIGTFALIFIGAGALAINQAGLLGVALAHGLVIVAFVYAYGHISGTHINPAMTLGLLVAGEMRFGAAVGYWIVQFAGGIAGALVLKAVLPMETDLGVTILTTVEAGGAFTVIPVQGLFVEIVLTFFLVNTIFNTAVSGKAGNFAGIAIGLTLVFCILMGGPLTRASLNPARTLGPAMFAGAEFAQWGNIWLYFVGPCIGAVLAALLYIGVLKEKDIE
;
A
#
# COMPACT_ATOMS: atom_id res chain seq x y z
N MET A 1 -19.78 4.59 -11.88
CA MET A 1 -18.64 3.67 -12.06
C MET A 1 -19.15 2.34 -12.60
N LYS A 2 -18.35 1.68 -13.41
CA LYS A 2 -18.68 0.36 -13.96
C LYS A 2 -18.25 -0.74 -12.98
N ILE A 3 -18.89 -1.90 -12.99
CA ILE A 3 -18.54 -3.05 -12.14
C ILE A 3 -17.06 -3.46 -12.32
N GLN A 4 -16.53 -3.29 -13.53
CA GLN A 4 -15.14 -3.58 -13.85
C GLN A 4 -14.13 -2.87 -12.95
N ASN A 5 -14.40 -1.60 -12.57
CA ASN A 5 -13.52 -0.85 -11.68
C ASN A 5 -13.36 -1.54 -10.31
N PHE A 6 -14.47 -2.01 -9.74
CA PHE A 6 -14.48 -2.71 -8.45
C PHE A 6 -13.80 -4.08 -8.52
N VAL A 7 -14.05 -4.82 -9.61
CA VAL A 7 -13.40 -6.13 -9.84
C VAL A 7 -11.89 -5.97 -9.93
N VAL A 8 -11.41 -4.97 -10.66
CA VAL A 8 -9.96 -4.71 -10.82
C VAL A 8 -9.32 -4.30 -9.49
N GLU A 9 -9.97 -3.43 -8.71
CA GLU A 9 -9.45 -3.02 -7.40
C GLU A 9 -9.38 -4.21 -6.42
N PHE A 10 -10.39 -5.09 -6.44
CA PHE A 10 -10.37 -6.32 -5.66
C PHE A 10 -9.21 -7.24 -6.07
N ILE A 11 -9.08 -7.55 -7.39
CA ILE A 11 -8.04 -8.44 -7.91
C ILE A 11 -6.64 -7.86 -7.65
N GLY A 12 -6.47 -6.54 -7.87
CA GLY A 12 -5.19 -5.88 -7.64
C GLY A 12 -4.77 -5.89 -6.18
N THR A 13 -5.69 -5.61 -5.26
CA THR A 13 -5.40 -5.67 -3.83
C THR A 13 -5.17 -7.11 -3.36
N PHE A 14 -5.96 -8.06 -3.87
CA PHE A 14 -5.71 -9.49 -3.65
C PHE A 14 -4.28 -9.88 -4.06
N ALA A 15 -3.87 -9.51 -5.28
CA ALA A 15 -2.54 -9.84 -5.80
C ALA A 15 -1.43 -9.17 -4.98
N LEU A 16 -1.62 -7.92 -4.56
CA LEU A 16 -0.64 -7.21 -3.72
C LEU A 16 -0.40 -7.95 -2.40
N ILE A 17 -1.46 -8.46 -1.76
CA ILE A 17 -1.33 -9.20 -0.51
C ILE A 17 -0.79 -10.61 -0.77
N PHE A 18 -1.36 -11.34 -1.71
CA PHE A 18 -0.93 -12.71 -1.98
C PHE A 18 0.54 -12.79 -2.39
N ILE A 19 1.00 -11.92 -3.31
CA ILE A 19 2.38 -11.90 -3.78
C ILE A 19 3.29 -11.14 -2.82
N GLY A 20 2.93 -9.91 -2.46
CA GLY A 20 3.80 -9.03 -1.68
C GLY A 20 3.94 -9.47 -0.22
N ALA A 21 2.84 -9.66 0.51
CA ALA A 21 2.90 -10.16 1.89
C ALA A 21 3.34 -11.62 1.92
N GLY A 22 2.97 -12.43 0.91
CA GLY A 22 3.47 -13.80 0.76
C GLY A 22 4.97 -13.87 0.60
N ALA A 23 5.59 -13.01 -0.20
CA ALA A 23 7.05 -12.92 -0.34
C ALA A 23 7.72 -12.57 0.99
N LEU A 24 7.11 -11.71 1.82
CA LEU A 24 7.60 -11.39 3.15
C LEU A 24 7.46 -12.59 4.10
N ALA A 25 6.32 -13.27 4.10
CA ALA A 25 6.07 -14.44 4.95
C ALA A 25 7.05 -15.60 4.65
N ILE A 26 7.35 -15.84 3.38
CA ILE A 26 8.29 -16.88 2.94
C ILE A 26 9.74 -16.45 3.21
N ASN A 27 10.05 -15.17 3.11
CA ASN A 27 11.34 -14.52 3.39
C ASN A 27 12.58 -15.18 2.76
N GLN A 28 12.45 -15.87 1.61
CA GLN A 28 13.57 -16.52 0.93
C GLN A 28 14.37 -15.56 0.05
N ALA A 29 13.75 -14.48 -0.42
CA ALA A 29 14.39 -13.50 -1.29
C ALA A 29 14.97 -12.28 -0.54
N GLY A 30 14.89 -12.28 0.78
CA GLY A 30 15.33 -11.16 1.62
C GLY A 30 14.58 -9.86 1.34
N LEU A 31 15.02 -8.77 1.97
CA LEU A 31 14.36 -7.47 1.86
C LEU A 31 14.23 -6.97 0.42
N LEU A 32 15.27 -7.15 -0.40
CA LEU A 32 15.24 -6.71 -1.81
C LEU A 32 14.17 -7.48 -2.60
N GLY A 33 14.09 -8.80 -2.43
CA GLY A 33 13.09 -9.61 -3.11
C GLY A 33 11.67 -9.27 -2.67
N VAL A 34 11.44 -9.01 -1.38
CA VAL A 34 10.15 -8.54 -0.85
C VAL A 34 9.76 -7.19 -1.44
N ALA A 35 10.72 -6.25 -1.49
CA ALA A 35 10.48 -4.92 -2.08
C ALA A 35 10.13 -5.02 -3.57
N LEU A 36 10.88 -5.83 -4.33
CA LEU A 36 10.61 -6.09 -5.75
C LEU A 36 9.26 -6.78 -5.95
N ALA A 37 8.89 -7.76 -5.12
CA ALA A 37 7.61 -8.45 -5.24
C ALA A 37 6.43 -7.46 -5.14
N HIS A 38 6.44 -6.57 -4.15
CA HIS A 38 5.40 -5.55 -4.02
C HIS A 38 5.41 -4.55 -5.18
N GLY A 39 6.59 -4.00 -5.51
CA GLY A 39 6.71 -2.99 -6.56
C GLY A 39 6.35 -3.52 -7.95
N LEU A 40 6.73 -4.76 -8.29
CA LEU A 40 6.41 -5.37 -9.57
C LEU A 40 4.91 -5.70 -9.70
N VAL A 41 4.21 -6.04 -8.63
CA VAL A 41 2.74 -6.12 -8.65
C VAL A 41 2.15 -4.78 -9.05
N ILE A 42 2.60 -3.66 -8.46
CA ILE A 42 2.13 -2.33 -8.85
C ILE A 42 2.42 -2.05 -10.33
N VAL A 43 3.65 -2.29 -10.78
CA VAL A 43 4.01 -2.10 -12.21
C VAL A 43 3.07 -2.88 -13.12
N ALA A 44 2.94 -4.18 -12.88
CA ALA A 44 2.14 -5.06 -13.71
C ALA A 44 0.66 -4.64 -13.75
N PHE A 45 0.08 -4.32 -12.59
CA PHE A 45 -1.33 -4.00 -12.49
C PHE A 45 -1.66 -2.59 -13.00
N VAL A 46 -0.78 -1.61 -12.83
CA VAL A 46 -0.96 -0.28 -13.44
C VAL A 46 -0.98 -0.38 -14.95
N TYR A 47 -0.11 -1.18 -15.57
CA TYR A 47 -0.14 -1.39 -17.01
C TYR A 47 -1.36 -2.22 -17.47
N ALA A 48 -1.72 -3.26 -16.71
CA ALA A 48 -2.84 -4.12 -17.09
C ALA A 48 -4.20 -3.44 -16.91
N TYR A 49 -4.39 -2.64 -15.86
CA TYR A 49 -5.71 -2.19 -15.41
C TYR A 49 -5.82 -0.71 -15.10
N GLY A 50 -4.75 0.08 -15.21
CA GLY A 50 -4.76 1.51 -14.93
C GLY A 50 -5.82 2.27 -15.75
N HIS A 51 -6.02 1.88 -16.99
CA HIS A 51 -7.04 2.45 -17.88
C HIS A 51 -8.49 2.09 -17.48
N ILE A 52 -8.70 1.10 -16.60
CA ILE A 52 -10.03 0.67 -16.12
C ILE A 52 -10.38 1.38 -14.83
N SER A 53 -9.57 1.25 -13.78
CA SER A 53 -9.88 1.71 -12.43
C SER A 53 -8.96 2.82 -11.91
N GLY A 54 -7.84 3.08 -12.58
CA GLY A 54 -6.73 3.85 -12.04
C GLY A 54 -5.78 3.01 -11.19
N THR A 55 -6.13 1.75 -10.90
CA THR A 55 -5.34 0.79 -10.12
C THR A 55 -4.86 1.37 -8.79
N HIS A 56 -5.81 1.80 -7.97
CA HIS A 56 -5.49 2.35 -6.64
C HIS A 56 -4.95 1.28 -5.71
N ILE A 57 -5.68 0.15 -5.61
CA ILE A 57 -5.38 -1.05 -4.79
C ILE A 57 -4.87 -0.73 -3.38
N ASN A 58 -5.23 0.47 -2.89
CA ASN A 58 -4.77 1.04 -1.63
C ASN A 58 -5.80 2.06 -1.10
N PRO A 59 -6.39 1.84 0.08
CA PRO A 59 -7.34 2.77 0.68
C PRO A 59 -6.77 4.17 0.96
N ALA A 60 -5.49 4.28 1.35
CA ALA A 60 -4.87 5.57 1.60
C ALA A 60 -4.66 6.37 0.29
N MET A 61 -4.24 5.70 -0.79
CA MET A 61 -4.18 6.32 -2.13
C MET A 61 -5.56 6.82 -2.57
N THR A 62 -6.60 5.98 -2.41
CA THR A 62 -7.98 6.35 -2.73
C THR A 62 -8.42 7.59 -1.95
N LEU A 63 -8.04 7.70 -0.67
CA LEU A 63 -8.27 8.90 0.14
C LEU A 63 -7.54 10.13 -0.43
N GLY A 64 -6.29 9.99 -0.82
CA GLY A 64 -5.51 11.08 -1.43
C GLY A 64 -6.19 11.63 -2.69
N LEU A 65 -6.63 10.75 -3.59
CA LEU A 65 -7.35 11.14 -4.80
C LEU A 65 -8.72 11.78 -4.52
N LEU A 66 -9.43 11.30 -3.48
CA LEU A 66 -10.66 11.93 -3.01
C LEU A 66 -10.39 13.36 -2.51
N VAL A 67 -9.37 13.56 -1.69
CA VAL A 67 -8.99 14.89 -1.16
C VAL A 67 -8.56 15.84 -2.30
N ALA A 68 -7.87 15.31 -3.31
CA ALA A 68 -7.47 16.10 -4.47
C ALA A 68 -8.64 16.44 -5.44
N GLY A 69 -9.83 15.90 -5.20
CA GLY A 69 -10.99 16.11 -6.08
C GLY A 69 -10.95 15.27 -7.37
N GLU A 70 -10.02 14.35 -7.49
CA GLU A 70 -9.87 13.46 -8.65
C GLU A 70 -10.84 12.25 -8.59
N MET A 71 -11.61 12.11 -7.51
CA MET A 71 -12.55 11.03 -7.30
C MET A 71 -13.79 11.49 -6.52
N ARG A 72 -14.97 10.93 -6.84
CA ARG A 72 -16.21 11.20 -6.09
C ARG A 72 -16.28 10.33 -4.84
N PHE A 73 -16.84 10.87 -3.74
CA PHE A 73 -16.94 10.17 -2.45
C PHE A 73 -17.58 8.77 -2.55
N GLY A 74 -18.74 8.64 -3.23
CA GLY A 74 -19.38 7.32 -3.38
C GLY A 74 -18.54 6.29 -4.12
N ALA A 75 -17.67 6.73 -5.04
CA ALA A 75 -16.71 5.87 -5.72
C ALA A 75 -15.59 5.43 -4.78
N ALA A 76 -15.08 6.36 -3.95
CA ALA A 76 -14.06 6.05 -2.96
C ALA A 76 -14.55 5.02 -1.94
N VAL A 77 -15.78 5.15 -1.44
CA VAL A 77 -16.39 4.16 -0.53
C VAL A 77 -16.44 2.77 -1.18
N GLY A 78 -16.89 2.69 -2.44
CA GLY A 78 -16.91 1.42 -3.17
C GLY A 78 -15.51 0.80 -3.34
N TYR A 79 -14.50 1.64 -3.62
CA TYR A 79 -13.10 1.17 -3.71
C TYR A 79 -12.60 0.66 -2.37
N TRP A 80 -12.81 1.39 -1.27
CA TRP A 80 -12.42 0.92 0.07
C TRP A 80 -12.98 -0.45 0.39
N ILE A 81 -14.29 -0.67 0.12
CA ILE A 81 -14.93 -1.97 0.39
C ILE A 81 -14.23 -3.09 -0.38
N VAL A 82 -14.03 -2.93 -1.69
CA VAL A 82 -13.45 -4.00 -2.51
C VAL A 82 -11.94 -4.16 -2.30
N GLN A 83 -11.22 -3.09 -1.96
CA GLN A 83 -9.79 -3.14 -1.59
C GLN A 83 -9.59 -3.91 -0.29
N PHE A 84 -10.36 -3.61 0.76
CA PHE A 84 -10.30 -4.41 1.99
C PHE A 84 -10.72 -5.86 1.76
N ALA A 85 -11.79 -6.10 1.00
CA ALA A 85 -12.21 -7.45 0.65
C ALA A 85 -11.12 -8.22 -0.13
N GLY A 86 -10.46 -7.57 -1.11
CA GLY A 86 -9.34 -8.15 -1.85
C GLY A 86 -8.15 -8.49 -0.96
N GLY A 87 -7.80 -7.57 -0.05
CA GLY A 87 -6.72 -7.79 0.93
C GLY A 87 -6.99 -8.96 1.87
N ILE A 88 -8.21 -9.05 2.39
CA ILE A 88 -8.67 -10.16 3.24
C ILE A 88 -8.66 -11.49 2.47
N ALA A 89 -9.18 -11.50 1.24
CA ALA A 89 -9.18 -12.69 0.40
C ALA A 89 -7.76 -13.16 0.05
N GLY A 90 -6.84 -12.24 -0.26
CA GLY A 90 -5.43 -12.55 -0.51
C GLY A 90 -4.74 -13.19 0.70
N ALA A 91 -4.98 -12.64 1.89
CA ALA A 91 -4.43 -13.18 3.14
C ALA A 91 -5.06 -14.54 3.51
N LEU A 92 -6.35 -14.74 3.24
CA LEU A 92 -7.03 -16.02 3.45
C LEU A 92 -6.43 -17.11 2.57
N VAL A 93 -6.14 -16.80 1.29
CA VAL A 93 -5.48 -17.76 0.40
C VAL A 93 -4.04 -18.02 0.83
N LEU A 94 -3.30 -17.00 1.30
CA LEU A 94 -1.97 -17.21 1.90
C LEU A 94 -2.03 -18.19 3.07
N LYS A 95 -2.99 -18.00 3.99
CA LYS A 95 -3.19 -18.91 5.12
C LYS A 95 -3.48 -20.34 4.69
N ALA A 96 -4.18 -20.52 3.56
CA ALA A 96 -4.52 -21.84 3.04
C ALA A 96 -3.31 -22.57 2.38
N VAL A 97 -2.34 -21.82 1.84
CA VAL A 97 -1.21 -22.39 1.07
C VAL A 97 0.11 -22.39 1.83
N LEU A 98 0.26 -21.56 2.88
CA LEU A 98 1.45 -21.50 3.70
C LEU A 98 1.32 -22.39 4.95
N PRO A 99 2.44 -22.86 5.54
CA PRO A 99 2.43 -23.58 6.81
C PRO A 99 1.74 -22.76 7.91
N MET A 100 1.09 -23.44 8.87
CA MET A 100 0.27 -22.81 9.92
C MET A 100 1.03 -21.84 10.84
N GLU A 101 2.35 -21.97 10.94
CA GLU A 101 3.22 -21.17 11.83
C GLU A 101 3.82 -19.92 11.15
N THR A 102 3.24 -19.45 10.05
CA THR A 102 3.73 -18.26 9.37
C THR A 102 3.00 -17.00 9.84
N ASP A 103 3.72 -15.89 9.87
CA ASP A 103 3.18 -14.56 10.20
C ASP A 103 2.36 -13.93 9.06
N LEU A 104 2.18 -14.63 7.94
CA LEU A 104 1.47 -14.18 6.73
C LEU A 104 1.97 -12.82 6.19
N GLY A 105 3.19 -12.42 6.53
CA GLY A 105 3.75 -11.13 6.14
C GLY A 105 3.03 -9.93 6.80
N VAL A 106 2.49 -10.09 8.01
CA VAL A 106 1.84 -9.03 8.78
C VAL A 106 2.78 -7.85 9.02
N THR A 107 2.26 -6.64 9.03
CA THR A 107 3.03 -5.44 9.39
C THR A 107 3.16 -5.33 10.90
N ILE A 108 4.39 -5.12 11.36
CA ILE A 108 4.72 -4.98 12.78
C ILE A 108 5.81 -3.91 12.94
N LEU A 109 5.85 -3.30 14.12
CA LEU A 109 7.02 -2.53 14.54
C LEU A 109 8.15 -3.51 14.89
N THR A 110 9.32 -3.24 14.37
CA THR A 110 10.51 -4.03 14.70
C THR A 110 10.91 -3.78 16.14
N THR A 111 11.23 -4.84 16.87
CA THR A 111 11.78 -4.79 18.22
C THR A 111 12.98 -5.74 18.36
N VAL A 112 13.87 -5.45 19.30
CA VAL A 112 15.02 -6.33 19.61
C VAL A 112 14.54 -7.70 20.06
N GLU A 113 13.46 -7.76 20.85
CA GLU A 113 12.86 -9.02 21.32
C GLU A 113 12.32 -9.88 20.18
N ALA A 114 11.90 -9.24 19.08
CA ALA A 114 11.47 -9.93 17.85
C ALA A 114 12.63 -10.19 16.87
N GLY A 115 13.88 -10.09 17.33
CA GLY A 115 15.07 -10.36 16.51
C GLY A 115 15.53 -9.19 15.62
N GLY A 116 14.99 -7.98 15.82
CA GLY A 116 15.44 -6.77 15.15
C GLY A 116 16.76 -6.22 15.71
N ALA A 117 17.45 -5.39 14.93
CA ALA A 117 18.66 -4.70 15.37
C ALA A 117 18.39 -3.55 16.36
N PHE A 118 17.15 -3.08 16.44
CA PHE A 118 16.69 -1.97 17.29
C PHE A 118 15.19 -2.07 17.55
N THR A 119 14.70 -1.29 18.53
CA THR A 119 13.26 -1.19 18.82
C THR A 119 12.69 0.10 18.24
N VAL A 120 11.64 -0.03 17.43
CA VAL A 120 10.86 1.09 16.88
C VAL A 120 9.65 1.33 17.76
N ILE A 121 9.54 2.51 18.35
CA ILE A 121 8.36 2.89 19.14
C ILE A 121 7.21 3.37 18.22
N PRO A 122 5.94 3.32 18.68
CA PRO A 122 4.79 3.61 17.83
C PRO A 122 4.83 4.97 17.12
N VAL A 123 5.33 6.01 17.78
CA VAL A 123 5.44 7.35 17.16
C VAL A 123 6.45 7.35 16.01
N GLN A 124 7.57 6.64 16.12
CA GLN A 124 8.53 6.50 15.02
C GLN A 124 7.94 5.73 13.86
N GLY A 125 7.24 4.63 14.14
CA GLY A 125 6.51 3.86 13.11
C GLY A 125 5.47 4.69 12.40
N LEU A 126 4.72 5.51 13.13
CA LEU A 126 3.75 6.43 12.55
C LEU A 126 4.41 7.41 11.56
N PHE A 127 5.53 8.04 11.94
CA PHE A 127 6.26 8.95 11.06
C PHE A 127 6.80 8.25 9.82
N VAL A 128 7.33 7.03 9.96
CA VAL A 128 7.78 6.22 8.82
C VAL A 128 6.63 6.01 7.84
N GLU A 129 5.48 5.53 8.29
CA GLU A 129 4.31 5.26 7.43
C GLU A 129 3.78 6.55 6.77
N ILE A 130 3.79 7.70 7.47
CA ILE A 130 3.43 9.01 6.90
C ILE A 130 4.35 9.36 5.74
N VAL A 131 5.67 9.35 5.97
CA VAL A 131 6.66 9.79 4.99
C VAL A 131 6.68 8.88 3.77
N LEU A 132 6.66 7.57 3.98
CA LEU A 132 6.69 6.60 2.88
C LEU A 132 5.42 6.69 2.02
N THR A 133 4.26 6.81 2.65
CA THR A 133 3.00 6.96 1.90
C THR A 133 2.92 8.30 1.19
N PHE A 134 3.44 9.37 1.81
CA PHE A 134 3.58 10.65 1.13
C PHE A 134 4.37 10.52 -0.17
N PHE A 135 5.55 9.87 -0.16
CA PHE A 135 6.33 9.68 -1.38
C PHE A 135 5.58 8.87 -2.43
N LEU A 136 4.94 7.77 -2.03
CA LEU A 136 4.18 6.93 -2.96
C LEU A 136 3.05 7.73 -3.63
N VAL A 137 2.23 8.40 -2.85
CA VAL A 137 1.07 9.14 -3.37
C VAL A 137 1.50 10.40 -4.12
N ASN A 138 2.57 11.07 -3.68
CA ASN A 138 3.15 12.19 -4.42
C ASN A 138 3.66 11.76 -5.80
N THR A 139 4.31 10.60 -5.91
CA THR A 139 4.73 10.06 -7.22
C THR A 139 3.49 9.79 -8.10
N ILE A 140 2.43 9.22 -7.56
CA ILE A 140 1.19 8.94 -8.30
C ILE A 140 0.60 10.25 -8.87
N PHE A 141 0.51 11.29 -8.07
CA PHE A 141 0.00 12.59 -8.52
C PHE A 141 0.85 13.18 -9.65
N ASN A 142 2.16 13.17 -9.51
CA ASN A 142 3.06 13.81 -10.46
C ASN A 142 3.42 12.94 -11.67
N THR A 143 2.90 11.71 -11.75
CA THR A 143 3.11 10.81 -12.90
C THR A 143 1.80 10.43 -13.56
N ALA A 144 0.98 9.61 -12.88
CA ALA A 144 -0.26 9.07 -13.46
C ALA A 144 -1.37 10.13 -13.52
N VAL A 145 -1.61 10.88 -12.44
CA VAL A 145 -2.68 11.88 -12.37
C VAL A 145 -2.38 13.08 -13.27
N SER A 146 -1.16 13.62 -13.21
CA SER A 146 -0.74 14.73 -14.06
C SER A 146 -0.58 14.35 -15.54
N GLY A 147 -0.44 13.06 -15.86
CA GLY A 147 -0.14 12.56 -17.19
C GLY A 147 1.28 12.84 -17.68
N LYS A 148 2.12 13.55 -16.90
CA LYS A 148 3.45 14.02 -17.33
C LYS A 148 4.45 12.90 -17.58
N ALA A 149 4.30 11.74 -16.94
CA ALA A 149 5.17 10.58 -17.15
C ALA A 149 4.75 9.69 -18.33
N GLY A 150 3.59 9.95 -18.94
CA GLY A 150 3.07 9.14 -20.03
C GLY A 150 3.09 7.64 -19.68
N ASN A 151 3.68 6.83 -20.53
CA ASN A 151 3.75 5.37 -20.35
C ASN A 151 4.71 4.91 -19.23
N PHE A 152 5.47 5.80 -18.60
CA PHE A 152 6.42 5.43 -17.54
C PHE A 152 5.82 5.53 -16.13
N ALA A 153 4.59 6.00 -15.98
CA ALA A 153 3.95 6.17 -14.68
C ALA A 153 3.95 4.87 -13.84
N GLY A 154 3.60 3.73 -14.43
CA GLY A 154 3.58 2.45 -13.73
C GLY A 154 4.94 2.04 -13.16
N ILE A 155 6.02 2.22 -13.94
CA ILE A 155 7.39 1.94 -13.48
C ILE A 155 7.77 2.89 -12.35
N ALA A 156 7.50 4.19 -12.50
CA ALA A 156 7.83 5.18 -11.47
C ALA A 156 7.14 4.87 -10.13
N ILE A 157 5.85 4.54 -10.17
CA ILE A 157 5.05 4.21 -8.97
C ILE A 157 5.56 2.91 -8.32
N GLY A 158 5.78 1.86 -9.12
CA GLY A 158 6.27 0.59 -8.59
C GLY A 158 7.66 0.70 -7.99
N LEU A 159 8.60 1.43 -8.63
CA LEU A 159 9.94 1.68 -8.08
C LEU A 159 9.88 2.56 -6.83
N THR A 160 8.93 3.48 -6.73
CA THR A 160 8.70 4.23 -5.49
C THR A 160 8.33 3.30 -4.35
N LEU A 161 7.42 2.34 -4.58
CA LEU A 161 7.09 1.34 -3.56
C LEU A 161 8.32 0.49 -3.20
N VAL A 162 9.15 0.11 -4.18
CA VAL A 162 10.39 -0.64 -3.92
C VAL A 162 11.29 0.11 -2.94
N PHE A 163 11.64 1.39 -3.22
CA PHE A 163 12.55 2.11 -2.33
C PHE A 163 11.91 2.41 -0.97
N CYS A 164 10.59 2.63 -0.91
CA CYS A 164 9.88 2.77 0.36
C CYS A 164 10.00 1.50 1.22
N ILE A 165 9.86 0.32 0.62
CA ILE A 165 10.01 -0.95 1.36
C ILE A 165 11.46 -1.21 1.75
N LEU A 166 12.43 -0.86 0.91
CA LEU A 166 13.85 -0.97 1.27
C LEU A 166 14.20 -0.17 2.52
N MET A 167 13.64 1.03 2.67
CA MET A 167 13.85 1.87 3.84
C MET A 167 12.99 1.47 5.03
N GLY A 168 11.69 1.30 4.82
CA GLY A 168 10.72 1.09 5.91
C GLY A 168 10.53 -0.36 6.32
N GLY A 169 10.93 -1.31 5.45
CA GLY A 169 10.76 -2.74 5.73
C GLY A 169 11.40 -3.16 7.05
N PRO A 170 12.67 -2.77 7.34
CA PRO A 170 13.33 -3.08 8.60
C PRO A 170 12.73 -2.36 9.82
N LEU A 171 11.85 -1.36 9.64
CA LEU A 171 11.30 -0.54 10.72
C LEU A 171 9.86 -0.94 11.07
N THR A 172 8.99 -0.96 10.06
CA THR A 172 7.54 -1.14 10.19
C THR A 172 7.00 -2.27 9.32
N ARG A 173 7.86 -2.95 8.58
CA ARG A 173 7.53 -3.81 7.43
C ARG A 173 6.81 -3.05 6.31
N ALA A 174 6.87 -1.73 6.32
CA ALA A 174 6.42 -0.81 5.28
C ALA A 174 5.02 -1.17 4.72
N SER A 175 3.98 -0.70 5.40
CA SER A 175 2.61 -0.93 4.95
C SER A 175 2.24 -0.04 3.78
N LEU A 176 2.25 1.27 3.99
CA LEU A 176 1.76 2.32 3.09
C LEU A 176 0.29 2.13 2.66
N ASN A 177 -0.38 1.10 3.18
CA ASN A 177 -1.66 0.63 2.67
C ASN A 177 -2.48 -0.05 3.79
N PRO A 178 -3.59 0.54 4.25
CA PRO A 178 -4.44 -0.06 5.28
C PRO A 178 -4.96 -1.47 4.94
N ALA A 179 -5.28 -1.76 3.68
CA ALA A 179 -5.73 -3.09 3.27
C ALA A 179 -4.58 -4.12 3.31
N ARG A 180 -3.34 -3.68 3.03
CA ARG A 180 -2.13 -4.51 3.15
C ARG A 180 -1.84 -4.88 4.60
N THR A 181 -2.20 -4.02 5.55
CA THR A 181 -2.07 -4.34 6.98
C THR A 181 -3.19 -5.23 7.48
N LEU A 182 -4.44 -4.86 7.21
CA LEU A 182 -5.60 -5.54 7.79
C LEU A 182 -5.71 -6.99 7.33
N GLY A 183 -5.51 -7.27 6.04
CA GLY A 183 -5.65 -8.61 5.48
C GLY A 183 -4.85 -9.67 6.24
N PRO A 184 -3.51 -9.59 6.26
CA PRO A 184 -2.67 -10.52 7.00
C PRO A 184 -2.96 -10.52 8.51
N ALA A 185 -3.18 -9.36 9.14
CA ALA A 185 -3.42 -9.26 10.58
C ALA A 185 -4.66 -10.04 11.03
N MET A 186 -5.69 -10.16 10.20
CA MET A 186 -6.90 -10.92 10.53
C MET A 186 -6.66 -12.43 10.65
N PHE A 187 -5.64 -12.96 10.01
CA PHE A 187 -5.41 -14.40 9.92
C PHE A 187 -4.07 -14.86 10.50
N ALA A 188 -3.13 -13.96 10.73
CA ALA A 188 -1.93 -14.23 11.50
C ALA A 188 -2.31 -14.55 12.95
N GLY A 189 -1.54 -15.44 13.58
CA GLY A 189 -1.72 -15.73 15.01
C GLY A 189 -1.59 -14.48 15.88
N ALA A 190 -2.20 -14.49 17.05
CA ALA A 190 -2.15 -13.36 18.00
C ALA A 190 -0.71 -13.02 18.43
N GLU A 191 0.19 -13.98 18.34
CA GLU A 191 1.62 -13.85 18.61
C GLU A 191 2.35 -13.00 17.55
N PHE A 192 1.82 -12.94 16.32
CA PHE A 192 2.42 -12.19 15.23
C PHE A 192 1.78 -10.81 15.04
N ALA A 193 0.46 -10.71 15.17
CA ALA A 193 -0.28 -9.48 14.92
C ALA A 193 -0.20 -8.51 16.10
N GLN A 194 0.48 -7.36 15.92
CA GLN A 194 0.55 -6.30 16.92
C GLN A 194 -0.72 -5.44 16.90
N TRP A 195 -1.87 -5.98 17.33
CA TRP A 195 -3.17 -5.30 17.28
C TRP A 195 -3.18 -3.93 17.98
N GLY A 196 -2.43 -3.76 19.08
CA GLY A 196 -2.27 -2.47 19.76
C GLY A 196 -1.62 -1.38 18.91
N ASN A 197 -0.88 -1.76 17.87
CA ASN A 197 -0.18 -0.86 16.97
C ASN A 197 -0.85 -0.72 15.59
N ILE A 198 -1.93 -1.48 15.33
CA ILE A 198 -2.54 -1.51 13.99
C ILE A 198 -3.04 -0.13 13.52
N TRP A 199 -3.46 0.71 14.45
CA TRP A 199 -3.97 2.05 14.18
C TRP A 199 -2.98 2.92 13.40
N LEU A 200 -1.67 2.78 13.69
CA LEU A 200 -0.65 3.61 13.03
C LEU A 200 -0.54 3.31 11.53
N TYR A 201 -0.84 2.08 11.09
CA TYR A 201 -0.86 1.64 9.71
C TYR A 201 -2.13 2.06 8.94
N PHE A 202 -3.09 2.64 9.64
CA PHE A 202 -4.24 3.33 9.05
C PHE A 202 -4.00 4.83 9.05
N VAL A 203 -3.67 5.38 10.21
CA VAL A 203 -3.50 6.83 10.40
C VAL A 203 -2.30 7.36 9.62
N GLY A 204 -1.15 6.69 9.71
CA GLY A 204 0.07 7.10 9.02
C GLY A 204 -0.09 7.20 7.51
N PRO A 205 -0.49 6.12 6.83
CA PRO A 205 -0.74 6.17 5.39
C PRO A 205 -1.80 7.19 4.98
N CYS A 206 -2.89 7.33 5.75
CA CYS A 206 -3.91 8.33 5.45
C CYS A 206 -3.37 9.76 5.55
N ILE A 207 -2.61 10.09 6.60
CA ILE A 207 -1.97 11.41 6.73
C ILE A 207 -0.99 11.63 5.58
N GLY A 208 -0.12 10.67 5.26
CA GLY A 208 0.84 10.79 4.16
C GLY A 208 0.16 11.06 2.81
N ALA A 209 -0.94 10.35 2.53
CA ALA A 209 -1.73 10.53 1.30
C ALA A 209 -2.39 11.90 1.24
N VAL A 210 -2.97 12.39 2.35
CA VAL A 210 -3.58 13.73 2.44
C VAL A 210 -2.53 14.81 2.23
N LEU A 211 -1.36 14.70 2.87
CA LEU A 211 -0.26 15.68 2.68
C LEU A 211 0.21 15.73 1.22
N ALA A 212 0.34 14.58 0.55
CA ALA A 212 0.67 14.52 -0.87
C ALA A 212 -0.40 15.18 -1.75
N ALA A 213 -1.68 14.94 -1.45
CA ALA A 213 -2.80 15.57 -2.15
C ALA A 213 -2.78 17.10 -1.99
N LEU A 214 -2.61 17.59 -0.75
CA LEU A 214 -2.55 19.03 -0.47
C LEU A 214 -1.36 19.70 -1.15
N LEU A 215 -0.19 19.07 -1.15
CA LEU A 215 0.98 19.57 -1.88
C LEU A 215 0.68 19.64 -3.39
N TYR A 216 0.09 18.59 -3.94
CA TYR A 216 -0.24 18.54 -5.36
C TYR A 216 -1.19 19.66 -5.77
N ILE A 217 -2.35 19.78 -5.12
CA ILE A 217 -3.37 20.78 -5.50
C ILE A 217 -2.95 22.21 -5.17
N GLY A 218 -2.15 22.42 -4.11
CA GLY A 218 -1.75 23.75 -3.66
C GLY A 218 -0.53 24.32 -4.38
N VAL A 219 0.39 23.45 -4.83
CA VAL A 219 1.70 23.89 -5.32
C VAL A 219 2.07 23.28 -6.68
N LEU A 220 1.84 21.98 -6.87
CA LEU A 220 2.43 21.23 -8.00
C LEU A 220 1.51 21.10 -9.21
N LYS A 221 0.20 21.13 -9.00
CA LYS A 221 -0.78 21.07 -10.10
C LYS A 221 -0.64 22.35 -10.95
N GLU A 222 -0.32 22.18 -12.23
CA GLU A 222 -0.30 23.31 -13.16
C GLU A 222 -1.70 23.96 -13.16
N LYS A 223 -1.73 25.26 -12.97
CA LYS A 223 -2.95 26.05 -13.16
C LYS A 223 -3.06 26.29 -14.67
N ASP A 224 -4.22 25.98 -15.25
CA ASP A 224 -4.51 26.44 -16.60
C ASP A 224 -4.36 27.95 -16.57
N ILE A 225 -3.34 28.48 -17.31
CA ILE A 225 -3.17 29.91 -17.50
C ILE A 225 -4.26 30.26 -18.52
N GLU A 226 -5.34 30.89 -18.03
CA GLU A 226 -6.38 31.48 -18.87
C GLU A 226 -5.80 32.60 -19.75
#